data_fedf70715e83eaa0e6ecba53528e05fd
#
_entry.id   fedf70715e83eaa0e6ecba53528e05fd
#
_cell.length_a   1.000
_cell.length_b   1.000
_cell.length_c   1.000
_cell.angle_alpha   90.00
_cell.angle_beta   90.00
_cell.angle_gamma   90.00
#
_symmetry.space_group_name_H-M   'P 1'
#
loop_
_entity.id
_entity.type
_entity.pdbx_description
1 polymer ?
#
loop_
_entity_poly.entity_id
_entity_poly.type
_entity_poly.pdbx_seq_one_letter_code
_entity_poly.pdbx_strand_id
1 'polypeptide(L)'
;VILKDIPYSYAMLLMLCEMVRQRFLEKEGDGFGAGFVLRMTLSAFLMLRMRPNGAMVWIPICAALFLGTRGRKRRAAIAAVAALPLFLGAGFDAAFDARFHPQAASLGEALSLPFQQTARFVSEYASEVTDEERAAIDGVLVYDELAKRYQPELSDPVKAMYRKTATPRDWLAYGQAWASQMI
;
A
#
# COMPACT_ATOMS: atom_id res chain seq x y z
N VAL A 1 -0.25 -2.98 15.06
CA VAL A 1 -0.78 -3.41 13.76
C VAL A 1 -2.31 -3.29 13.72
N ILE A 2 -3.01 -3.73 14.77
CA ILE A 2 -4.50 -3.72 14.87
C ILE A 2 -5.09 -2.29 14.79
N LEU A 3 -4.38 -1.29 15.29
CA LEU A 3 -4.87 0.11 15.37
C LEU A 3 -5.16 0.79 14.01
N LYS A 4 -4.47 0.38 12.93
CA LYS A 4 -4.68 0.97 11.59
C LYS A 4 -5.86 0.36 10.85
N ASP A 5 -6.21 -0.88 11.16
CA ASP A 5 -7.25 -1.63 10.43
C ASP A 5 -8.64 -1.20 10.83
N ILE A 6 -8.83 -0.85 12.10
CA ILE A 6 -10.12 -0.39 12.62
C ILE A 6 -10.58 0.91 11.92
N PRO A 7 -9.81 2.02 11.93
CA PRO A 7 -10.24 3.24 11.26
C PRO A 7 -10.35 3.08 9.73
N TYR A 8 -9.50 2.24 9.10
CA TYR A 8 -9.65 1.89 7.69
C TYR A 8 -11.00 1.24 7.39
N SER A 9 -11.37 0.24 8.19
CA SER A 9 -12.64 -0.50 8.02
C SER A 9 -13.86 0.42 8.25
N TYR A 10 -13.79 1.31 9.25
CA TYR A 10 -14.83 2.31 9.46
C TYR A 10 -14.95 3.29 8.29
N ALA A 11 -13.84 3.80 7.78
CA ALA A 11 -13.84 4.70 6.64
C ALA A 11 -14.44 4.02 5.39
N MET A 12 -14.10 2.75 5.15
CA MET A 12 -14.66 1.95 4.07
C MET A 12 -16.18 1.73 4.25
N LEU A 13 -16.61 1.41 5.47
CA LEU A 13 -18.02 1.22 5.79
C LEU A 13 -18.82 2.52 5.58
N LEU A 14 -18.32 3.65 6.07
CA LEU A 14 -18.96 4.96 5.86
C LEU A 14 -19.10 5.29 4.36
N MET A 15 -18.06 5.00 3.58
CA MET A 15 -18.10 5.19 2.13
C MET A 15 -19.17 4.31 1.48
N LEU A 16 -19.28 3.03 1.85
CA LEU A 16 -20.29 2.12 1.34
C LEU A 16 -21.70 2.56 1.74
N CYS A 17 -21.89 2.97 3.00
CA CYS A 17 -23.16 3.53 3.48
C CYS A 17 -23.58 4.78 2.68
N GLU A 18 -22.63 5.66 2.37
CA GLU A 18 -22.91 6.85 1.58
C GLU A 18 -23.26 6.50 0.12
N MET A 19 -22.62 5.50 -0.46
CA MET A 19 -22.98 5.01 -1.81
C MET A 19 -24.38 4.42 -1.85
N VAL A 20 -24.76 3.62 -0.83
CA VAL A 20 -26.11 3.06 -0.70
C VAL A 20 -27.13 4.17 -0.51
N ARG A 21 -26.86 5.09 0.43
CA ARG A 21 -27.72 6.27 0.66
C ARG A 21 -27.93 7.07 -0.61
N GLN A 22 -26.88 7.29 -1.38
CA GLN A 22 -26.94 8.02 -2.64
C GLN A 22 -27.87 7.36 -3.66
N ARG A 23 -27.89 6.04 -3.72
CA ARG A 23 -28.81 5.28 -4.58
C ARG A 23 -30.28 5.48 -4.21
N PHE A 24 -30.59 5.61 -2.92
CA PHE A 24 -31.94 5.91 -2.47
C PHE A 24 -32.34 7.35 -2.80
N LEU A 25 -31.48 8.33 -2.53
CA LEU A 25 -31.71 9.75 -2.81
C LEU A 25 -31.82 10.05 -4.31
N GLU A 26 -31.13 9.31 -5.18
CA GLU A 26 -31.28 9.45 -6.64
C GLU A 26 -32.69 9.15 -7.13
N LYS A 27 -33.38 8.19 -6.49
CA LYS A 27 -34.80 7.87 -6.80
C LYS A 27 -35.76 8.99 -6.44
N GLU A 28 -35.40 9.81 -5.45
CA GLU A 28 -36.15 10.96 -4.98
C GLU A 28 -35.81 12.26 -5.72
N GLY A 29 -34.85 12.22 -6.66
CA GLY A 29 -34.43 13.39 -7.43
C GLY A 29 -33.31 14.23 -6.76
N ASP A 30 -32.96 13.93 -5.52
CA ASP A 30 -31.97 14.66 -4.73
C ASP A 30 -30.67 13.80 -4.62
N GLY A 31 -29.64 14.18 -5.33
CA GLY A 31 -28.41 13.39 -5.33
C GLY A 31 -27.17 14.16 -5.75
N PHE A 32 -26.00 13.71 -5.32
CA PHE A 32 -24.67 14.26 -5.66
C PHE A 32 -24.43 15.71 -5.25
N GLY A 33 -25.08 16.18 -4.18
CA GLY A 33 -24.86 17.51 -3.60
C GLY A 33 -23.52 17.63 -2.87
N ALA A 34 -23.21 18.85 -2.38
CA ALA A 34 -21.99 19.15 -1.65
C ALA A 34 -21.75 18.24 -0.43
N GLY A 35 -22.84 17.85 0.26
CA GLY A 35 -22.77 16.92 1.40
C GLY A 35 -22.28 15.52 0.99
N PHE A 36 -22.68 15.02 -0.17
CA PHE A 36 -22.15 13.77 -0.72
C PHE A 36 -20.65 13.88 -1.00
N VAL A 37 -20.24 14.94 -1.71
CA VAL A 37 -18.84 15.17 -2.04
C VAL A 37 -17.99 15.24 -0.76
N LEU A 38 -18.45 15.98 0.26
CA LEU A 38 -17.74 16.12 1.52
C LEU A 38 -17.56 14.79 2.24
N ARG A 39 -18.63 14.04 2.44
CA ARG A 39 -18.57 12.76 3.18
C ARG A 39 -17.74 11.71 2.46
N MET A 40 -17.90 11.58 1.14
CA MET A 40 -17.08 10.68 0.34
C MET A 40 -15.60 11.08 0.35
N THR A 41 -15.30 12.37 0.24
CA THR A 41 -13.93 12.89 0.30
C THR A 41 -13.26 12.58 1.65
N LEU A 42 -13.96 12.83 2.76
CA LEU A 42 -13.42 12.56 4.10
C LEU A 42 -13.20 11.06 4.34
N SER A 43 -14.17 10.22 3.95
CA SER A 43 -14.04 8.77 4.08
C SER A 43 -12.90 8.23 3.21
N ALA A 44 -12.77 8.71 1.98
CA ALA A 44 -11.70 8.32 1.08
C ALA A 44 -10.32 8.81 1.58
N PHE A 45 -10.23 10.05 2.06
CA PHE A 45 -9.01 10.59 2.66
C PHE A 45 -8.52 9.72 3.82
N LEU A 46 -9.41 9.38 4.77
CA LEU A 46 -9.06 8.51 5.90
C LEU A 46 -8.62 7.12 5.41
N MET A 47 -9.37 6.53 4.48
CA MET A 47 -9.04 5.22 3.92
C MET A 47 -7.65 5.21 3.26
N LEU A 48 -7.35 6.21 2.44
CA LEU A 48 -6.07 6.33 1.73
C LEU A 48 -4.89 6.59 2.67
N ARG A 49 -5.12 7.27 3.82
CA ARG A 49 -4.06 7.54 4.82
C ARG A 49 -3.79 6.36 5.73
N MET A 50 -4.80 5.56 6.05
CA MET A 50 -4.64 4.44 6.98
C MET A 50 -3.95 3.23 6.34
N ARG A 51 -4.16 3.00 5.03
CA ARG A 51 -3.51 1.88 4.32
C ARG A 51 -3.06 2.27 2.90
N PRO A 52 -1.82 1.92 2.52
CA PRO A 52 -1.33 2.12 1.14
C PRO A 52 -2.22 1.44 0.10
N ASN A 53 -2.79 0.28 0.44
CA ASN A 53 -3.70 -0.49 -0.44
C ASN A 53 -5.08 0.16 -0.61
N GLY A 54 -5.39 1.23 0.13
CA GLY A 54 -6.64 1.97 -0.01
C GLY A 54 -6.88 2.47 -1.44
N ALA A 55 -5.81 2.83 -2.15
CA ALA A 55 -5.89 3.25 -3.55
C ALA A 55 -6.41 2.15 -4.49
N MET A 56 -6.05 0.89 -4.24
CA MET A 56 -6.52 -0.25 -5.04
C MET A 56 -8.03 -0.46 -4.94
N VAL A 57 -8.63 -0.06 -3.85
CA VAL A 57 -10.08 -0.09 -3.64
C VAL A 57 -10.73 1.19 -4.17
N TRP A 58 -10.10 2.34 -3.93
CA TRP A 58 -10.64 3.65 -4.28
C TRP A 58 -10.76 3.87 -5.79
N ILE A 59 -9.73 3.51 -6.56
CA ILE A 59 -9.70 3.72 -8.02
C ILE A 59 -10.85 2.98 -8.73
N PRO A 60 -11.07 1.66 -8.51
CA PRO A 60 -12.20 0.96 -9.10
C PRO A 60 -13.57 1.53 -8.71
N ILE A 61 -13.72 1.97 -7.45
CA ILE A 61 -14.97 2.59 -6.99
C ILE A 61 -15.25 3.89 -7.75
N CYS A 62 -14.26 4.77 -7.88
CA CYS A 62 -14.40 6.00 -8.65
C CYS A 62 -14.72 5.73 -10.11
N ALA A 63 -14.06 4.75 -10.73
CA ALA A 63 -14.31 4.33 -12.10
C ALA A 63 -15.75 3.81 -12.27
N ALA A 64 -16.20 2.93 -11.38
CA ALA A 64 -17.56 2.37 -11.40
C ALA A 64 -18.62 3.47 -11.22
N LEU A 65 -18.42 4.39 -10.29
CA LEU A 65 -19.32 5.53 -10.09
C LEU A 65 -19.35 6.44 -11.32
N PHE A 66 -18.21 6.73 -11.92
CA PHE A 66 -18.11 7.60 -13.09
C PHE A 66 -18.78 7.00 -14.32
N LEU A 67 -18.54 5.71 -14.57
CA LEU A 67 -19.15 4.97 -15.70
C LEU A 67 -20.66 4.76 -15.50
N GLY A 68 -21.09 4.49 -14.27
CA GLY A 68 -22.49 4.28 -13.93
C GLY A 68 -23.34 5.55 -13.88
N THR A 69 -22.72 6.74 -13.92
CA THR A 69 -23.41 8.02 -13.73
C THR A 69 -23.63 8.76 -15.04
N ARG A 70 -24.85 9.27 -15.23
CA ARG A 70 -25.24 10.11 -16.37
C ARG A 70 -25.45 11.56 -15.90
N GLY A 71 -25.08 12.51 -16.74
CA GLY A 71 -25.25 13.94 -16.50
C GLY A 71 -23.96 14.64 -16.03
N ARG A 72 -23.72 15.81 -16.65
CA ARG A 72 -22.46 16.57 -16.47
C ARG A 72 -22.19 16.99 -15.01
N LYS A 73 -23.23 17.48 -14.32
CA LYS A 73 -23.11 17.93 -12.91
C LYS A 73 -22.75 16.78 -11.98
N ARG A 74 -23.36 15.61 -12.16
CA ARG A 74 -23.11 14.40 -11.36
C ARG A 74 -21.70 13.85 -11.62
N ARG A 75 -21.27 13.80 -12.88
CA ARG A 75 -19.88 13.40 -13.24
C ARG A 75 -18.85 14.36 -12.66
N ALA A 76 -19.13 15.66 -12.64
CA ALA A 76 -18.25 16.64 -12.01
C ALA A 76 -18.14 16.41 -10.49
N ALA A 77 -19.25 16.07 -9.81
CA ALA A 77 -19.20 15.71 -8.39
C ALA A 77 -18.36 14.45 -8.13
N ILE A 78 -18.47 13.43 -8.98
CA ILE A 78 -17.65 12.21 -8.86
C ILE A 78 -16.19 12.50 -9.16
N ALA A 79 -15.89 13.33 -10.15
CA ALA A 79 -14.52 13.76 -10.42
C ALA A 79 -13.92 14.52 -9.23
N ALA A 80 -14.70 15.37 -8.57
CA ALA A 80 -14.30 16.05 -7.34
C ALA A 80 -14.04 15.04 -6.21
N VAL A 81 -14.93 14.07 -6.00
CA VAL A 81 -14.77 12.98 -5.03
C VAL A 81 -13.51 12.17 -5.31
N ALA A 82 -13.16 11.92 -6.57
CA ALA A 82 -11.95 11.21 -6.93
C ALA A 82 -10.67 12.03 -6.67
N ALA A 83 -10.70 13.32 -6.95
CA ALA A 83 -9.52 14.20 -6.89
C ALA A 83 -9.25 14.78 -5.50
N LEU A 84 -10.29 15.27 -4.79
CA LEU A 84 -10.13 15.98 -3.52
C LEU A 84 -9.39 15.19 -2.43
N PRO A 85 -9.64 13.88 -2.22
CA PRO A 85 -8.90 13.11 -1.21
C PRO A 85 -7.39 13.05 -1.51
N LEU A 86 -7.01 13.03 -2.79
CA LEU A 86 -5.60 13.00 -3.21
C LEU A 86 -4.94 14.35 -2.94
N PHE A 87 -5.61 15.47 -3.27
CA PHE A 87 -5.09 16.81 -2.96
C PHE A 87 -4.98 17.07 -1.45
N LEU A 88 -6.00 16.66 -0.68
CA LEU A 88 -5.95 16.74 0.78
C LEU A 88 -4.82 15.87 1.34
N GLY A 89 -4.62 14.67 0.76
CA GLY A 89 -3.52 13.80 1.12
C GLY A 89 -2.17 14.42 0.87
N ALA A 90 -1.94 14.95 -0.33
CA ALA A 90 -0.69 15.62 -0.68
C ALA A 90 -0.41 16.85 0.22
N GLY A 91 -1.44 17.65 0.50
CA GLY A 91 -1.34 18.79 1.42
C GLY A 91 -1.02 18.35 2.86
N PHE A 92 -1.67 17.29 3.33
CA PHE A 92 -1.40 16.70 4.64
C PHE A 92 0.04 16.17 4.74
N ASP A 93 0.51 15.42 3.73
CA ASP A 93 1.86 14.89 3.69
C ASP A 93 2.89 16.02 3.70
N ALA A 94 2.71 17.04 2.86
CA ALA A 94 3.61 18.19 2.82
C ALA A 94 3.67 18.91 4.16
N ALA A 95 2.54 19.14 4.83
CA ALA A 95 2.47 19.77 6.14
C ALA A 95 3.10 18.89 7.24
N PHE A 96 2.86 17.58 7.18
CA PHE A 96 3.41 16.62 8.12
C PHE A 96 4.93 16.51 7.97
N ASP A 97 5.43 16.40 6.74
CA ASP A 97 6.87 16.31 6.44
C ASP A 97 7.59 17.58 6.88
N ALA A 98 7.01 18.75 6.62
CA ALA A 98 7.56 20.04 7.06
C ALA A 98 7.66 20.17 8.59
N ARG A 99 6.76 19.52 9.34
CA ARG A 99 6.69 19.64 10.81
C ARG A 99 7.46 18.55 11.55
N PHE A 100 7.45 17.32 11.02
CA PHE A 100 7.93 16.13 11.75
C PHE A 100 9.16 15.49 11.10
N HIS A 101 9.51 15.84 9.86
CA HIS A 101 10.64 15.27 9.12
C HIS A 101 10.70 13.73 9.22
N PRO A 102 9.62 13.01 8.88
CA PRO A 102 9.58 11.57 9.03
C PRO A 102 10.67 10.93 8.17
N GLN A 103 11.29 9.88 8.69
CA GLN A 103 12.19 9.09 7.87
C GLN A 103 11.37 8.40 6.77
N ALA A 104 11.82 8.51 5.52
CA ALA A 104 11.21 7.80 4.41
C ALA A 104 11.12 6.30 4.74
N ALA A 105 9.98 5.68 4.41
CA ALA A 105 9.83 4.24 4.55
C ALA A 105 10.98 3.55 3.81
N SER A 106 11.68 2.66 4.50
CA SER A 106 12.81 1.97 3.89
C SER A 106 12.33 1.03 2.79
N LEU A 107 13.14 0.82 1.75
CA LEU A 107 12.88 -0.21 0.73
C LEU A 107 12.65 -1.59 1.37
N GLY A 108 13.27 -1.85 2.53
CA GLY A 108 13.06 -3.06 3.32
C GLY A 108 11.61 -3.29 3.75
N GLU A 109 10.82 -2.21 3.98
CA GLU A 109 9.39 -2.34 4.29
C GLU A 109 8.58 -2.76 3.06
N ALA A 110 8.86 -2.18 1.90
CA ALA A 110 8.19 -2.51 0.65
C ALA A 110 8.51 -3.94 0.18
N LEU A 111 9.71 -4.42 0.48
CA LEU A 111 10.24 -5.72 0.03
C LEU A 111 10.21 -6.78 1.12
N SER A 112 9.39 -6.61 2.16
CA SER A 112 9.28 -7.57 3.26
C SER A 112 8.92 -8.98 2.80
N LEU A 113 8.07 -9.14 1.78
CA LEU A 113 7.68 -10.45 1.23
C LEU A 113 8.85 -11.14 0.51
N PRO A 114 9.52 -10.53 -0.50
CA PRO A 114 10.73 -11.10 -1.09
C PRO A 114 11.80 -11.48 -0.05
N PHE A 115 12.04 -10.63 0.94
CA PHE A 115 13.01 -10.92 1.99
C PHE A 115 12.66 -12.13 2.83
N GLN A 116 11.39 -12.27 3.21
CA GLN A 116 10.91 -13.45 3.93
C GLN A 116 11.02 -14.73 3.09
N GLN A 117 10.69 -14.67 1.80
CA GLN A 117 10.80 -15.82 0.90
C GLN A 117 12.26 -16.26 0.74
N THR A 118 13.18 -15.31 0.52
CA THR A 118 14.62 -15.60 0.46
C THR A 118 15.13 -16.19 1.79
N ALA A 119 14.75 -15.61 2.93
CA ALA A 119 15.18 -16.12 4.23
C ALA A 119 14.65 -17.53 4.51
N ARG A 120 13.41 -17.81 4.11
CA ARG A 120 12.83 -19.14 4.15
C ARG A 120 13.64 -20.13 3.29
N PHE A 121 13.90 -19.78 2.03
CA PHE A 121 14.66 -20.62 1.12
C PHE A 121 16.06 -20.93 1.67
N VAL A 122 16.77 -19.91 2.13
CA VAL A 122 18.09 -20.08 2.76
C VAL A 122 18.02 -20.94 4.04
N SER A 123 16.92 -20.87 4.80
CA SER A 123 16.74 -21.68 6.00
C SER A 123 16.44 -23.14 5.71
N GLU A 124 15.63 -23.41 4.67
CA GLU A 124 15.14 -24.77 4.36
C GLU A 124 16.03 -25.49 3.33
N TYR A 125 16.67 -24.75 2.41
CA TYR A 125 17.38 -25.27 1.23
C TYR A 125 18.80 -24.70 1.08
N ALA A 126 19.51 -24.48 2.20
CA ALA A 126 20.85 -23.87 2.19
C ALA A 126 21.86 -24.54 1.25
N SER A 127 21.74 -25.86 1.04
CA SER A 127 22.62 -26.64 0.15
C SER A 127 22.29 -26.45 -1.33
N GLU A 128 21.16 -25.88 -1.68
CA GLU A 128 20.74 -25.64 -3.05
C GLU A 128 21.07 -24.22 -3.52
N VAL A 129 21.48 -23.33 -2.59
CA VAL A 129 21.89 -21.96 -2.90
C VAL A 129 23.26 -21.98 -3.56
N THR A 130 23.35 -21.51 -4.80
CA THR A 130 24.63 -21.37 -5.51
C THR A 130 25.50 -20.26 -4.94
N ASP A 131 26.80 -20.29 -5.22
CA ASP A 131 27.72 -19.23 -4.76
C ASP A 131 27.36 -17.87 -5.35
N GLU A 132 26.85 -17.84 -6.60
CA GLU A 132 26.37 -16.62 -7.27
C GLU A 132 25.12 -16.05 -6.59
N GLU A 133 24.15 -16.90 -6.25
CA GLU A 133 22.94 -16.47 -5.53
C GLU A 133 23.28 -15.99 -4.13
N ARG A 134 24.18 -16.68 -3.43
CA ARG A 134 24.67 -16.26 -2.13
C ARG A 134 25.30 -14.85 -2.18
N ALA A 135 26.16 -14.62 -3.16
CA ALA A 135 26.79 -13.31 -3.35
C ALA A 135 25.75 -12.22 -3.69
N ALA A 136 24.75 -12.54 -4.52
CA ALA A 136 23.67 -11.64 -4.90
C ALA A 136 22.78 -11.30 -3.70
N ILE A 137 22.43 -12.28 -2.88
CA ILE A 137 21.65 -12.10 -1.65
C ILE A 137 22.45 -11.26 -0.65
N ASP A 138 23.75 -11.56 -0.45
CA ASP A 138 24.59 -10.84 0.49
C ASP A 138 24.84 -9.37 0.09
N GLY A 139 24.68 -9.02 -1.18
CA GLY A 139 24.67 -7.63 -1.64
C GLY A 139 23.54 -6.80 -1.07
N VAL A 140 22.40 -7.41 -0.72
CA VAL A 140 21.19 -6.73 -0.25
C VAL A 140 20.81 -7.07 1.19
N LEU A 141 21.02 -8.32 1.61
CA LEU A 141 20.73 -8.85 2.95
C LEU A 141 21.99 -9.46 3.55
N VAL A 142 22.12 -9.46 4.87
CA VAL A 142 23.24 -10.16 5.53
C VAL A 142 22.98 -11.66 5.49
N TYR A 143 23.57 -12.34 4.50
CA TYR A 143 23.27 -13.76 4.18
C TYR A 143 23.43 -14.70 5.38
N ASP A 144 24.54 -14.63 6.10
CA ASP A 144 24.90 -15.58 7.17
C ASP A 144 23.95 -15.51 8.39
N GLU A 145 23.18 -14.44 8.49
CA GLU A 145 22.20 -14.26 9.57
C GLU A 145 20.77 -14.61 9.16
N LEU A 146 20.49 -14.76 7.85
CA LEU A 146 19.13 -14.94 7.36
C LEU A 146 18.43 -16.17 7.94
N ALA A 147 19.07 -17.34 7.86
CA ALA A 147 18.51 -18.58 8.37
C ALA A 147 18.22 -18.52 9.88
N LYS A 148 19.08 -17.84 10.66
CA LYS A 148 18.90 -17.69 12.11
C LYS A 148 17.80 -16.71 12.47
N ARG A 149 17.55 -15.71 11.60
CA ARG A 149 16.58 -14.63 11.82
C ARG A 149 15.21 -14.93 11.20
N TYR A 150 15.12 -15.96 10.37
CA TYR A 150 13.86 -16.34 9.76
C TYR A 150 12.84 -16.78 10.80
N GLN A 151 11.68 -16.13 10.77
CA GLN A 151 10.49 -16.47 11.55
C GLN A 151 9.29 -16.39 10.61
N PRO A 152 8.52 -17.49 10.43
CA PRO A 152 7.39 -17.51 9.47
C PRO A 152 6.34 -16.42 9.74
N GLU A 153 6.15 -16.06 11.01
CA GLU A 153 5.08 -15.17 11.47
C GLU A 153 5.53 -13.70 11.56
N LEU A 154 6.85 -13.43 11.45
CA LEU A 154 7.39 -12.09 11.71
C LEU A 154 8.48 -11.73 10.70
N SER A 155 8.25 -10.69 9.91
CA SER A 155 9.21 -10.22 8.89
C SER A 155 10.27 -9.25 9.43
N ASP A 156 10.05 -8.64 10.59
CA ASP A 156 10.93 -7.60 11.12
C ASP A 156 12.38 -8.05 11.38
N PRO A 157 12.65 -9.26 11.90
CA PRO A 157 14.02 -9.74 12.08
C PRO A 157 14.79 -9.87 10.77
N VAL A 158 14.11 -10.30 9.69
CA VAL A 158 14.70 -10.43 8.35
C VAL A 158 14.90 -9.06 7.71
N LYS A 159 13.92 -8.15 7.83
CA LYS A 159 14.05 -6.77 7.34
C LYS A 159 15.21 -6.02 7.99
N ALA A 160 15.51 -6.32 9.25
CA ALA A 160 16.65 -5.72 9.94
C ALA A 160 18.01 -6.11 9.33
N MET A 161 18.05 -7.16 8.51
CA MET A 161 19.25 -7.60 7.79
C MET A 161 19.49 -6.83 6.48
N TYR A 162 18.60 -5.91 6.10
CA TYR A 162 18.71 -5.11 4.90
C TYR A 162 19.93 -4.17 4.94
N ARG A 163 20.76 -4.25 3.90
CA ARG A 163 21.93 -3.38 3.71
C ARG A 163 21.50 -2.07 3.04
N LYS A 164 21.48 -0.98 3.78
CA LYS A 164 21.17 0.37 3.25
C LYS A 164 22.15 0.86 2.18
N THR A 165 23.31 0.20 2.05
CA THR A 165 24.35 0.49 1.07
C THR A 165 24.18 -0.23 -0.25
N ALA A 166 23.14 -1.07 -0.40
CA ALA A 166 22.87 -1.83 -1.62
C ALA A 166 22.72 -0.90 -2.83
N THR A 167 23.46 -1.19 -3.89
CA THR A 167 23.45 -0.45 -5.14
C THR A 167 22.34 -0.94 -6.09
N PRO A 168 21.97 -0.18 -7.13
CA PRO A 168 21.02 -0.66 -8.14
C PRO A 168 21.44 -1.98 -8.81
N ARG A 169 22.74 -2.24 -8.92
CA ARG A 169 23.28 -3.49 -9.47
C ARG A 169 23.02 -4.66 -8.51
N ASP A 170 23.22 -4.44 -7.20
CA ASP A 170 22.97 -5.45 -6.17
C ASP A 170 21.46 -5.81 -6.15
N TRP A 171 20.60 -4.81 -6.30
CA TRP A 171 19.17 -5.02 -6.40
C TRP A 171 18.76 -5.86 -7.62
N LEU A 172 19.40 -5.63 -8.79
CA LEU A 172 19.14 -6.42 -9.99
C LEU A 172 19.58 -7.86 -9.79
N ALA A 173 20.80 -8.08 -9.26
CA ALA A 173 21.31 -9.41 -8.98
C ALA A 173 20.44 -10.16 -7.95
N TYR A 174 20.04 -9.46 -6.87
CA TYR A 174 19.12 -10.00 -5.87
C TYR A 174 17.77 -10.40 -6.47
N GLY A 175 17.19 -9.55 -7.33
CA GLY A 175 15.93 -9.85 -8.00
C GLY A 175 15.98 -11.10 -8.87
N GLN A 176 17.12 -11.34 -9.55
CA GLN A 176 17.36 -12.56 -10.33
C GLN A 176 17.48 -13.79 -9.43
N ALA A 177 18.28 -13.70 -8.35
CA ALA A 177 18.42 -14.77 -7.36
C ALA A 177 17.08 -15.10 -6.67
N TRP A 178 16.29 -14.08 -6.32
CA TRP A 178 14.95 -14.29 -5.75
C TRP A 178 14.02 -15.02 -6.74
N ALA A 179 14.05 -14.62 -8.02
CA ALA A 179 13.21 -15.25 -9.05
C ALA A 179 13.58 -16.69 -9.30
N SER A 180 14.90 -17.07 -9.27
CA SER A 180 15.33 -18.47 -9.41
C SER A 180 14.85 -19.36 -8.27
N GLN A 181 14.72 -18.81 -7.06
CA GLN A 181 14.22 -19.54 -5.88
C GLN A 181 12.71 -19.78 -5.89
N MET A 182 11.96 -19.19 -6.83
CA MET A 182 10.50 -19.33 -6.93
C MET A 182 10.07 -20.49 -7.84
N ILE A 183 11.00 -21.14 -8.52
CA ILE A 183 10.77 -22.26 -9.45
C ILE A 183 11.02 -23.58 -8.74
#